data_1c7a42c38399719b1497ce6ba630a2ee
#
_entry.id   1c7a42c38399719b1497ce6ba630a2ee
#
_cell.length_a   1.000
_cell.length_b   1.000
_cell.length_c   1.000
_cell.angle_alpha   90.00
_cell.angle_beta   90.00
_cell.angle_gamma   90.00
#
_symmetry.space_group_name_H-M   'P 1'
#
loop_
_entity.id
_entity.type
_entity.pdbx_description
1 polymer ?
#
loop_
_entity_poly.entity_id
_entity_poly.type
_entity_poly.pdbx_seq_one_letter_code
_entity_poly.pdbx_strand_id
1 'polypeptide(L)'
;SSISSTVNLAEDITVETVADIYMTAYKSGLKGITVYREGSREGILVTEKKEVKNKEKVASDYSDQTPRVSPTPRVRPVSTNGETRRIRTGEGSLYITINEDQEGLCEVFTTIGKAGGNAAAQSEAISRLISLALRSGVNPHSVVRQLKGISGPNPTWENGRLILSTPDAIGKALDDYLREREQQQSTNGELQEDQK
;
A
#
# COMPACT_ATOMS: atom_id res chain seq x y z
N SER A 1 -20.88 21.07 -18.80
CA SER A 1 -19.96 20.35 -17.92
C SER A 1 -20.13 20.88 -16.49
N SER A 2 -20.27 20.01 -15.51
CA SER A 2 -20.31 20.38 -14.09
C SER A 2 -18.95 20.06 -13.45
N ILE A 3 -18.43 21.02 -12.69
CA ILE A 3 -17.23 20.84 -11.89
C ILE A 3 -17.67 20.47 -10.49
N SER A 4 -17.15 19.38 -9.95
CA SER A 4 -17.33 19.02 -8.55
C SER A 4 -16.31 19.80 -7.71
N SER A 5 -16.79 20.43 -6.61
CA SER A 5 -15.93 21.10 -5.63
C SER A 5 -15.91 20.29 -4.34
N THR A 6 -14.73 20.08 -3.77
CA THR A 6 -14.57 19.39 -2.48
C THR A 6 -14.03 20.38 -1.44
N VAL A 7 -14.68 20.42 -0.29
CA VAL A 7 -14.25 21.21 0.86
C VAL A 7 -13.66 20.25 1.90
N ASN A 8 -12.40 20.48 2.26
CA ASN A 8 -11.73 19.71 3.31
C ASN A 8 -11.92 20.42 4.65
N LEU A 9 -12.39 19.69 5.65
CA LEU A 9 -12.69 20.17 6.98
C LEU A 9 -11.79 19.49 8.02
N ALA A 10 -11.47 20.22 9.08
CA ALA A 10 -10.73 19.68 10.21
C ALA A 10 -11.56 18.62 10.97
N GLU A 11 -10.89 17.77 11.73
CA GLU A 11 -11.51 16.66 12.47
C GLU A 11 -12.51 17.15 13.53
N ASP A 12 -12.24 18.32 14.15
CA ASP A 12 -12.99 18.93 15.23
C ASP A 12 -14.15 19.83 14.77
N ILE A 13 -14.48 19.82 13.45
CA ILE A 13 -15.56 20.64 12.90
C ILE A 13 -16.91 20.24 13.45
N THR A 14 -17.75 21.24 13.77
CA THR A 14 -19.10 21.00 14.30
C THR A 14 -20.09 20.68 13.19
N VAL A 15 -21.19 20.00 13.56
CA VAL A 15 -22.27 19.66 12.62
C VAL A 15 -22.93 20.91 12.06
N GLU A 16 -23.07 21.96 12.89
CA GLU A 16 -23.63 23.26 12.51
C GLU A 16 -22.81 23.89 11.37
N THR A 17 -21.48 23.88 11.49
CA THR A 17 -20.60 24.43 10.45
C THR A 17 -20.72 23.65 9.14
N VAL A 18 -20.86 22.34 9.21
CA VAL A 18 -21.11 21.52 8.01
C VAL A 18 -22.46 21.88 7.36
N ALA A 19 -23.50 22.08 8.18
CA ALA A 19 -24.81 22.49 7.68
C ALA A 19 -24.73 23.87 7.01
N ASP A 20 -24.02 24.85 7.58
CA ASP A 20 -23.83 26.17 7.01
C ASP A 20 -23.08 26.14 5.67
N ILE A 21 -22.11 25.25 5.52
CA ILE A 21 -21.40 25.05 4.25
C ILE A 21 -22.37 24.56 3.16
N TYR A 22 -23.21 23.57 3.45
CA TYR A 22 -24.22 23.10 2.51
C TYR A 22 -25.25 24.16 2.17
N MET A 23 -25.72 24.92 3.19
CA MET A 23 -26.68 26.00 2.98
C MET A 23 -26.09 27.14 2.16
N THR A 24 -24.82 27.48 2.39
CA THR A 24 -24.11 28.50 1.61
C THR A 24 -23.94 28.06 0.16
N ALA A 25 -23.55 26.81 -0.08
CA ALA A 25 -23.45 26.25 -1.41
C ALA A 25 -24.80 26.26 -2.15
N TYR A 26 -25.88 25.90 -1.47
CA TYR A 26 -27.23 25.93 -2.03
C TYR A 26 -27.66 27.37 -2.38
N LYS A 27 -27.49 28.33 -1.48
CA LYS A 27 -27.82 29.74 -1.72
C LYS A 27 -26.97 30.36 -2.84
N SER A 28 -25.74 29.86 -3.03
CA SER A 28 -24.85 30.29 -4.12
C SER A 28 -25.17 29.63 -5.46
N GLY A 29 -26.19 28.79 -5.53
CA GLY A 29 -26.61 28.11 -6.78
C GLY A 29 -25.65 27.05 -7.26
N LEU A 30 -24.82 26.47 -6.40
CA LEU A 30 -23.94 25.36 -6.75
C LEU A 30 -24.75 24.09 -7.05
N LYS A 31 -24.40 23.38 -8.11
CA LYS A 31 -25.08 22.14 -8.52
C LYS A 31 -24.69 20.94 -7.65
N GLY A 32 -23.56 21.01 -6.96
CA GLY A 32 -23.08 19.97 -6.07
C GLY A 32 -21.86 20.42 -5.31
N ILE A 33 -21.70 19.90 -4.10
CA ILE A 33 -20.54 20.10 -3.24
C ILE A 33 -20.26 18.78 -2.51
N THR A 34 -18.99 18.46 -2.34
CA THR A 34 -18.53 17.34 -1.52
C THR A 34 -17.81 17.88 -0.31
N VAL A 35 -18.12 17.35 0.86
CA VAL A 35 -17.44 17.68 2.11
C VAL A 35 -16.63 16.47 2.56
N TYR A 36 -15.36 16.68 2.86
CA TYR A 36 -14.47 15.70 3.45
C TYR A 36 -14.01 16.20 4.81
N ARG A 37 -14.20 15.38 5.87
CA ARG A 37 -13.71 15.66 7.21
C ARG A 37 -12.45 14.82 7.47
N GLU A 38 -11.39 15.47 7.95
CA GLU A 38 -10.15 14.80 8.34
C GLU A 38 -10.44 13.73 9.40
N GLY A 39 -9.83 12.55 9.31
CA GLY A 39 -10.10 11.42 10.21
C GLY A 39 -11.35 10.58 9.89
N SER A 40 -12.20 10.98 8.92
CA SER A 40 -13.42 10.21 8.58
C SER A 40 -13.15 8.92 7.79
N ARG A 41 -11.96 8.76 7.24
CA ARG A 41 -11.48 7.51 6.61
C ARG A 41 -10.04 7.27 7.01
N GLU A 42 -9.74 6.15 7.63
CA GLU A 42 -8.37 5.70 7.84
C GLU A 42 -7.71 5.43 6.48
N GLY A 43 -6.61 6.10 6.18
CA GLY A 43 -5.71 5.75 5.09
C GLY A 43 -5.65 6.65 3.86
N ILE A 44 -6.18 7.88 3.86
CA ILE A 44 -6.01 8.82 2.73
C ILE A 44 -5.40 10.12 3.22
N LEU A 45 -4.08 10.29 2.92
CA LEU A 45 -3.29 11.52 3.04
C LEU A 45 -3.38 12.26 4.40
N VAL A 46 -2.48 11.89 5.30
CA VAL A 46 -2.16 12.71 6.46
C VAL A 46 -1.31 13.89 6.00
N THR A 47 -1.90 15.07 5.94
CA THR A 47 -1.13 16.32 5.85
C THR A 47 -0.60 16.62 7.24
N GLU A 48 0.69 16.43 7.49
CA GLU A 48 1.32 16.83 8.74
C GLU A 48 1.06 18.31 9.02
N LYS A 49 0.37 18.61 10.14
CA LYS A 49 0.22 19.97 10.65
C LYS A 49 1.59 20.49 11.08
N LYS A 50 2.25 21.27 10.22
CA LYS A 50 3.32 22.17 10.69
C LYS A 50 2.66 23.33 11.42
N GLU A 51 2.91 23.42 12.73
CA GLU A 51 2.56 24.59 13.54
C GLU A 51 3.09 25.88 12.91
N VAL A 52 2.16 26.78 12.58
CA VAL A 52 2.50 28.12 12.09
C VAL A 52 2.91 28.94 13.30
N LYS A 53 4.20 28.97 13.62
CA LYS A 53 4.81 30.05 14.42
C LYS A 53 5.68 30.89 13.52
N ASN A 54 5.26 32.15 13.42
CA ASN A 54 6.00 33.33 12.98
C ASN A 54 6.35 33.45 11.48
N LYS A 55 5.52 34.26 10.81
CA LYS A 55 5.95 34.99 9.61
C LYS A 55 6.99 36.05 10.03
N GLU A 56 8.24 35.81 9.66
CA GLU A 56 9.14 36.86 9.15
C GLU A 56 10.40 36.17 8.61
N LYS A 57 10.67 36.46 7.32
CA LYS A 57 11.93 36.21 6.61
C LYS A 57 12.47 34.79 6.61
N VAL A 58 12.20 34.04 5.55
CA VAL A 58 13.24 33.31 4.81
C VAL A 58 12.74 33.02 3.40
N ALA A 59 12.87 33.97 2.51
CA ALA A 59 13.17 33.67 1.14
C ALA A 59 14.68 33.38 1.10
N SER A 60 15.09 32.28 0.50
CA SER A 60 16.46 31.78 0.35
C SER A 60 17.00 30.98 1.56
N ASP A 61 16.71 29.69 1.59
CA ASP A 61 17.68 28.62 1.81
C ASP A 61 17.02 27.24 1.65
N TYR A 62 16.63 26.90 0.43
CA TYR A 62 16.41 25.49 0.06
C TYR A 62 17.74 24.90 -0.45
N SER A 63 18.80 25.05 0.32
CA SER A 63 19.97 24.19 0.23
C SER A 63 19.89 23.13 1.33
N ASP A 64 18.84 22.30 1.33
CA ASP A 64 18.91 21.01 1.99
C ASP A 64 19.82 20.11 1.16
N GLN A 65 21.13 20.31 1.36
CA GLN A 65 22.21 19.48 0.84
C GLN A 65 22.39 18.20 1.66
N THR A 66 21.31 17.62 2.16
CA THR A 66 21.32 16.19 2.40
C THR A 66 21.30 15.53 1.03
N PRO A 67 22.36 14.82 0.62
CA PRO A 67 22.30 14.07 -0.63
C PRO A 67 21.09 13.15 -0.52
N ARG A 68 20.07 13.39 -1.33
CA ARG A 68 19.00 12.40 -1.53
C ARG A 68 19.70 11.21 -2.16
N VAL A 69 20.20 10.31 -1.33
CA VAL A 69 20.68 9.02 -1.79
C VAL A 69 19.47 8.36 -2.41
N SER A 70 19.37 8.42 -3.73
CA SER A 70 18.37 7.66 -4.45
C SER A 70 18.64 6.20 -4.09
N PRO A 71 17.71 5.47 -3.45
CA PRO A 71 17.97 4.10 -3.10
C PRO A 71 18.22 3.33 -4.39
N THR A 72 19.48 2.96 -4.62
CA THR A 72 19.84 2.11 -5.77
C THR A 72 19.38 0.71 -5.43
N PRO A 73 18.49 0.10 -6.24
CA PRO A 73 18.04 -1.26 -5.99
C PRO A 73 19.24 -2.21 -5.95
N ARG A 74 19.33 -3.06 -4.94
CA ARG A 74 20.37 -4.09 -4.87
C ARG A 74 20.29 -5.01 -6.08
N VAL A 75 21.45 -5.47 -6.53
CA VAL A 75 21.57 -6.34 -7.68
C VAL A 75 20.87 -7.66 -7.38
N ARG A 76 20.08 -8.15 -8.33
CA ARG A 76 19.44 -9.46 -8.22
C ARG A 76 20.50 -10.55 -8.22
N PRO A 77 20.55 -11.45 -7.22
CA PRO A 77 21.49 -12.58 -7.23
C PRO A 77 21.15 -13.58 -8.34
N VAL A 78 22.12 -14.40 -8.70
CA VAL A 78 21.96 -15.45 -9.74
C VAL A 78 20.96 -16.52 -9.27
N SER A 79 20.95 -16.82 -7.97
CA SER A 79 20.06 -17.81 -7.37
C SER A 79 19.34 -17.23 -6.17
N THR A 80 18.06 -17.52 -6.05
CA THR A 80 17.18 -17.12 -4.94
C THR A 80 16.46 -18.35 -4.40
N ASN A 81 16.09 -18.32 -3.13
CA ASN A 81 15.24 -19.33 -2.50
C ASN A 81 13.84 -18.78 -2.32
N GLY A 82 12.82 -19.62 -2.47
CA GLY A 82 11.46 -19.14 -2.28
C GLY A 82 10.42 -20.22 -2.46
N GLU A 83 9.17 -19.78 -2.40
CA GLU A 83 8.01 -20.65 -2.55
C GLU A 83 6.98 -20.04 -3.50
N THR A 84 6.13 -20.90 -4.05
CA THR A 84 5.00 -20.47 -4.89
C THR A 84 3.70 -20.81 -4.19
N ARG A 85 2.86 -19.78 -3.99
CA ARG A 85 1.50 -19.88 -3.42
C ARG A 85 0.47 -19.72 -4.53
N ARG A 86 -0.59 -20.53 -4.46
CA ARG A 86 -1.75 -20.38 -5.33
C ARG A 86 -2.90 -19.78 -4.54
N ILE A 87 -3.50 -18.71 -5.05
CA ILE A 87 -4.71 -18.09 -4.51
C ILE A 87 -5.75 -17.96 -5.63
N ARG A 88 -6.98 -18.34 -5.34
CA ARG A 88 -8.11 -18.13 -6.26
C ARG A 88 -8.60 -16.69 -6.14
N THR A 89 -8.70 -15.99 -7.27
CA THR A 89 -9.24 -14.65 -7.38
C THR A 89 -10.46 -14.65 -8.29
N GLY A 90 -11.20 -13.56 -8.33
CA GLY A 90 -12.31 -13.39 -9.28
C GLY A 90 -11.87 -13.39 -10.75
N GLU A 91 -10.58 -13.20 -11.02
CA GLU A 91 -9.97 -13.20 -12.36
C GLU A 91 -9.33 -14.54 -12.71
N GLY A 92 -9.32 -15.50 -11.78
CA GLY A 92 -8.76 -16.84 -11.97
C GLY A 92 -7.79 -17.27 -10.87
N SER A 93 -7.09 -18.38 -11.10
CA SER A 93 -6.01 -18.83 -10.20
C SER A 93 -4.78 -17.97 -10.39
N LEU A 94 -4.37 -17.31 -9.32
CA LEU A 94 -3.15 -16.50 -9.22
C LEU A 94 -2.06 -17.35 -8.57
N TYR A 95 -0.94 -17.46 -9.21
CA TYR A 95 0.29 -18.06 -8.68
C TYR A 95 1.24 -16.95 -8.32
N ILE A 96 1.74 -16.95 -7.10
CA ILE A 96 2.61 -15.92 -6.52
C ILE A 96 3.88 -16.61 -6.04
N THR A 97 5.00 -16.36 -6.71
CA THR A 97 6.32 -16.83 -6.30
C THR A 97 7.00 -15.73 -5.50
N ILE A 98 7.39 -16.04 -4.28
CA ILE A 98 7.99 -15.12 -3.31
C ILE A 98 9.40 -15.62 -3.04
N ASN A 99 10.41 -14.81 -3.36
CA ASN A 99 11.80 -15.20 -3.26
C ASN A 99 12.59 -14.31 -2.31
N GLU A 100 13.54 -14.96 -1.63
CA GLU A 100 14.51 -14.31 -0.73
C GLU A 100 15.94 -14.49 -1.23
N ASP A 101 16.78 -13.54 -0.89
CA ASP A 101 18.24 -13.62 -0.96
C ASP A 101 18.84 -13.62 0.45
N GLN A 102 20.13 -13.39 0.57
CA GLN A 102 20.84 -13.36 1.86
C GLN A 102 20.41 -12.17 2.75
N GLU A 103 19.84 -11.12 2.17
CA GLU A 103 19.37 -9.92 2.86
C GLU A 103 17.86 -9.98 3.17
N GLY A 104 17.17 -11.05 2.77
CA GLY A 104 15.74 -11.27 2.98
C GLY A 104 14.92 -11.18 1.70
N LEU A 105 13.65 -10.80 1.84
CA LEU A 105 12.70 -10.76 0.72
C LEU A 105 13.19 -9.83 -0.39
N CYS A 106 13.32 -10.35 -1.61
CA CYS A 106 13.95 -9.61 -2.70
C CYS A 106 13.09 -9.50 -3.97
N GLU A 107 12.24 -10.48 -4.24
CA GLU A 107 11.43 -10.45 -5.46
C GLU A 107 10.13 -11.24 -5.34
N VAL A 108 9.17 -10.81 -6.15
CA VAL A 108 7.86 -11.45 -6.31
C VAL A 108 7.58 -11.61 -7.80
N PHE A 109 7.12 -12.79 -8.19
CA PHE A 109 6.57 -13.05 -9.51
C PHE A 109 5.13 -13.49 -9.41
N THR A 110 4.32 -13.08 -10.37
CA THR A 110 2.91 -13.46 -10.43
C THR A 110 2.55 -13.99 -11.81
N THR A 111 1.70 -15.01 -11.82
CA THR A 111 1.14 -15.56 -13.05
C THR A 111 -0.36 -15.78 -12.84
N ILE A 112 -1.20 -15.23 -13.72
CA ILE A 112 -2.65 -15.39 -13.67
C ILE A 112 -3.22 -15.53 -15.08
N GLY A 113 -4.18 -16.44 -15.24
CA GLY A 113 -4.91 -16.61 -16.49
C GLY A 113 -4.02 -16.97 -17.69
N LYS A 114 -4.44 -16.53 -18.88
CA LYS A 114 -3.69 -16.72 -20.12
C LYS A 114 -2.63 -15.63 -20.27
N ALA A 115 -1.45 -16.01 -20.75
CA ALA A 115 -0.40 -15.07 -21.09
C ALA A 115 -0.91 -13.99 -22.07
N GLY A 116 -0.52 -12.74 -21.86
CA GLY A 116 -0.93 -11.59 -22.68
C GLY A 116 -2.33 -11.04 -22.37
N GLY A 117 -3.05 -11.61 -21.40
CA GLY A 117 -4.31 -11.04 -20.93
C GLY A 117 -4.11 -9.80 -20.05
N ASN A 118 -5.15 -8.95 -19.93
CA ASN A 118 -5.08 -7.72 -19.13
C ASN A 118 -4.73 -8.01 -17.65
N ALA A 119 -5.35 -9.03 -17.04
CA ALA A 119 -5.06 -9.44 -15.68
C ALA A 119 -3.59 -9.89 -15.51
N ALA A 120 -3.04 -10.63 -16.49
CA ALA A 120 -1.66 -11.07 -16.48
C ALA A 120 -0.69 -9.88 -16.58
N ALA A 121 -0.94 -8.94 -17.50
CA ALA A 121 -0.11 -7.75 -17.65
C ALA A 121 -0.11 -6.86 -16.41
N GLN A 122 -1.27 -6.63 -15.79
CA GLN A 122 -1.39 -5.85 -14.57
C GLN A 122 -0.70 -6.53 -13.38
N SER A 123 -0.91 -7.83 -13.18
CA SER A 123 -0.26 -8.56 -12.10
C SER A 123 1.26 -8.60 -12.26
N GLU A 124 1.77 -8.74 -13.49
CA GLU A 124 3.19 -8.66 -13.79
C GLU A 124 3.76 -7.28 -13.46
N ALA A 125 3.08 -6.19 -13.84
CA ALA A 125 3.51 -4.84 -13.51
C ALA A 125 3.59 -4.61 -11.99
N ILE A 126 2.58 -5.06 -11.25
CA ILE A 126 2.54 -4.99 -9.78
C ILE A 126 3.72 -5.75 -9.18
N SER A 127 3.95 -7.00 -9.60
CA SER A 127 5.04 -7.82 -9.05
C SER A 127 6.44 -7.25 -9.36
N ARG A 128 6.63 -6.65 -10.53
CA ARG A 128 7.87 -5.94 -10.88
C ARG A 128 8.12 -4.72 -9.98
N LEU A 129 7.08 -3.93 -9.71
CA LEU A 129 7.17 -2.77 -8.80
C LEU A 129 7.43 -3.20 -7.36
N ILE A 130 6.80 -4.27 -6.88
CA ILE A 130 7.07 -4.87 -5.58
C ILE A 130 8.54 -5.30 -5.48
N SER A 131 9.04 -6.04 -6.47
CA SER A 131 10.42 -6.50 -6.53
C SER A 131 11.43 -5.34 -6.54
N LEU A 132 11.11 -4.27 -7.27
CA LEU A 132 11.91 -3.05 -7.27
C LEU A 132 11.93 -2.40 -5.89
N ALA A 133 10.76 -2.24 -5.25
CA ALA A 133 10.64 -1.65 -3.92
C ALA A 133 11.42 -2.46 -2.86
N LEU A 134 11.28 -3.78 -2.85
CA LEU A 134 11.97 -4.68 -1.92
C LEU A 134 13.49 -4.56 -2.07
N ARG A 135 14.02 -4.62 -3.29
CA ARG A 135 15.44 -4.46 -3.55
C ARG A 135 15.96 -3.04 -3.28
N SER A 136 15.08 -2.05 -3.28
CA SER A 136 15.39 -0.67 -2.87
C SER A 136 15.32 -0.46 -1.34
N GLY A 137 15.13 -1.51 -0.55
CA GLY A 137 15.10 -1.43 0.91
C GLY A 137 13.78 -0.96 1.51
N VAL A 138 12.70 -0.95 0.73
CA VAL A 138 11.36 -0.67 1.27
C VAL A 138 10.95 -1.82 2.19
N ASN A 139 10.46 -1.48 3.39
CA ASN A 139 9.97 -2.46 4.34
C ASN A 139 8.84 -3.30 3.75
N PRO A 140 8.93 -4.65 3.74
CA PRO A 140 7.92 -5.54 3.16
C PRO A 140 6.51 -5.34 3.74
N HIS A 141 6.37 -5.09 5.04
CA HIS A 141 5.06 -4.80 5.65
C HIS A 141 4.44 -3.50 5.12
N SER A 142 5.27 -2.54 4.70
CA SER A 142 4.77 -1.32 4.05
C SER A 142 4.18 -1.63 2.68
N VAL A 143 4.82 -2.53 1.92
CA VAL A 143 4.29 -3.02 0.63
C VAL A 143 2.95 -3.75 0.84
N VAL A 144 2.89 -4.64 1.83
CA VAL A 144 1.66 -5.37 2.21
C VAL A 144 0.51 -4.40 2.50
N ARG A 145 0.76 -3.36 3.30
CA ARG A 145 -0.27 -2.35 3.63
C ARG A 145 -0.82 -1.61 2.42
N GLN A 146 -0.01 -1.41 1.38
CA GLN A 146 -0.46 -0.75 0.16
C GLN A 146 -1.35 -1.64 -0.72
N LEU A 147 -1.22 -2.96 -0.60
CA LEU A 147 -1.92 -3.92 -1.47
C LEU A 147 -3.19 -4.48 -0.84
N LYS A 148 -3.18 -4.74 0.47
CA LYS A 148 -4.33 -5.31 1.19
C LYS A 148 -5.51 -4.33 1.21
N GLY A 149 -6.71 -4.86 0.95
CA GLY A 149 -7.94 -4.08 0.97
C GLY A 149 -8.29 -3.42 -0.36
N ILE A 150 -7.44 -3.50 -1.39
CA ILE A 150 -7.79 -3.00 -2.72
C ILE A 150 -8.92 -3.86 -3.28
N SER A 151 -10.08 -3.23 -3.53
CA SER A 151 -11.26 -3.89 -4.08
C SER A 151 -11.24 -3.91 -5.60
N GLY A 152 -11.62 -5.05 -6.17
CA GLY A 152 -11.89 -5.23 -7.59
C GLY A 152 -13.37 -5.49 -7.86
N PRO A 153 -13.74 -5.65 -9.13
CA PRO A 153 -15.14 -5.87 -9.54
C PRO A 153 -15.67 -7.25 -9.15
N ASN A 154 -14.80 -8.24 -8.95
CA ASN A 154 -15.15 -9.64 -8.75
C ASN A 154 -14.50 -10.22 -7.48
N PRO A 155 -14.93 -9.82 -6.26
CA PRO A 155 -14.43 -10.43 -5.04
C PRO A 155 -14.84 -11.91 -4.97
N THR A 156 -13.99 -12.75 -4.35
CA THR A 156 -14.24 -14.19 -4.22
C THR A 156 -13.83 -14.71 -2.84
N TRP A 157 -14.38 -15.85 -2.44
CA TRP A 157 -13.98 -16.53 -1.21
C TRP A 157 -12.99 -17.65 -1.52
N GLU A 158 -11.90 -17.69 -0.75
CA GLU A 158 -10.88 -18.75 -0.80
C GLU A 158 -10.53 -19.17 0.63
N ASN A 159 -10.74 -20.45 0.96
CA ASN A 159 -10.41 -21.02 2.26
C ASN A 159 -10.99 -20.22 3.46
N GLY A 160 -12.25 -19.77 3.37
CA GLY A 160 -12.90 -18.98 4.41
C GLY A 160 -12.46 -17.52 4.50
N ARG A 161 -11.65 -17.03 3.56
CA ARG A 161 -11.12 -15.68 3.49
C ARG A 161 -11.62 -14.96 2.24
N LEU A 162 -12.11 -13.74 2.40
CA LEU A 162 -12.55 -12.92 1.27
C LEU A 162 -11.33 -12.35 0.54
N ILE A 163 -11.23 -12.58 -0.74
CA ILE A 163 -10.22 -12.01 -1.66
C ILE A 163 -10.90 -10.94 -2.49
N LEU A 164 -10.51 -9.69 -2.31
CA LEU A 164 -11.17 -8.53 -2.91
C LEU A 164 -10.74 -8.30 -4.37
N SER A 165 -9.49 -8.63 -4.69
CA SER A 165 -8.90 -8.42 -6.02
C SER A 165 -7.56 -9.16 -6.14
N THR A 166 -6.96 -9.12 -7.34
CA THR A 166 -5.58 -9.62 -7.57
C THR A 166 -4.53 -8.90 -6.72
N PRO A 167 -4.49 -7.55 -6.59
CA PRO A 167 -3.59 -6.87 -5.66
C PRO A 167 -3.78 -7.27 -4.20
N ASP A 168 -5.02 -7.39 -3.74
CA ASP A 168 -5.35 -7.83 -2.37
C ASP A 168 -4.86 -9.26 -2.11
N ALA A 169 -4.97 -10.16 -3.09
CA ALA A 169 -4.44 -11.53 -3.02
C ALA A 169 -2.92 -11.54 -2.86
N ILE A 170 -2.21 -10.71 -3.64
CA ILE A 170 -0.74 -10.57 -3.54
C ILE A 170 -0.37 -10.06 -2.14
N GLY A 171 -1.03 -9.02 -1.67
CA GLY A 171 -0.79 -8.45 -0.34
C GLY A 171 -1.02 -9.47 0.79
N LYS A 172 -2.08 -10.28 0.69
CA LYS A 172 -2.38 -11.33 1.65
C LYS A 172 -1.36 -12.47 1.62
N ALA A 173 -0.92 -12.90 0.43
CA ALA A 173 0.12 -13.91 0.31
C ALA A 173 1.43 -13.46 0.96
N LEU A 174 1.83 -12.21 0.72
CA LEU A 174 3.02 -11.62 1.33
C LEU A 174 2.89 -11.50 2.87
N ASP A 175 1.72 -11.08 3.36
CA ASP A 175 1.44 -10.97 4.80
C ASP A 175 1.56 -12.34 5.50
N ASP A 176 0.95 -13.37 4.91
CA ASP A 176 1.01 -14.74 5.43
C ASP A 176 2.46 -15.26 5.43
N TYR A 177 3.22 -15.02 4.34
CA TYR A 177 4.63 -15.39 4.23
C TYR A 177 5.50 -14.73 5.30
N LEU A 178 5.35 -13.44 5.51
CA LEU A 178 6.12 -12.70 6.52
C LEU A 178 5.82 -13.20 7.93
N ARG A 179 4.56 -13.43 8.27
CA ARG A 179 4.16 -13.98 9.58
C ARG A 179 4.73 -15.37 9.84
N GLU A 180 4.70 -16.24 8.85
CA GLU A 180 5.28 -17.60 8.97
C GLU A 180 6.80 -17.53 9.20
N ARG A 181 7.49 -16.62 8.52
CA ARG A 181 8.95 -16.41 8.71
C ARG A 181 9.27 -15.87 10.10
N GLU A 182 8.49 -14.90 10.59
CA GLU A 182 8.66 -14.36 11.95
C GLU A 182 8.45 -15.44 13.02
N GLN A 183 7.44 -16.30 12.85
CA GLN A 183 7.20 -17.43 13.76
C GLN A 183 8.33 -18.45 13.74
N GLN A 184 8.86 -18.80 12.57
CA GLN A 184 10.00 -19.73 12.44
C GLN A 184 11.27 -19.16 13.08
N GLN A 185 11.52 -17.86 12.97
CA GLN A 185 12.67 -17.21 13.60
C GLN A 185 12.56 -17.20 15.12
N SER A 186 11.38 -16.93 15.66
CA SER A 186 11.12 -16.95 17.11
C SER A 186 11.33 -18.35 17.69
N THR A 187 10.82 -19.39 17.03
CA THR A 187 10.98 -20.79 17.48
C THR A 187 12.43 -21.26 17.43
N ASN A 188 13.19 -20.87 16.40
CA ASN A 188 14.59 -21.22 16.30
C ASN A 188 15.49 -20.48 17.31
N GLY A 189 15.08 -19.27 17.73
CA GLY A 189 15.76 -18.50 18.79
C GLY A 189 15.61 -19.19 20.16
N GLU A 190 14.42 -19.64 20.50
CA GLU A 190 14.14 -20.33 21.78
C GLU A 190 14.90 -21.66 21.90
N LEU A 191 15.04 -22.42 20.81
CA LEU A 191 15.77 -23.70 20.81
C LEU A 191 17.30 -23.54 20.98
N GLN A 192 17.86 -22.37 20.69
CA GLN A 192 19.28 -22.09 20.91
C GLN A 192 19.61 -21.58 22.31
N GLU A 193 18.65 -21.01 23.02
CA GLU A 193 18.83 -20.59 24.43
C GLU A 193 18.74 -21.76 25.40
N ASP A 194 17.95 -22.79 25.10
CA ASP A 194 17.84 -24.00 25.94
C ASP A 194 19.04 -24.98 25.83
N GLN A 195 20.00 -24.71 24.95
CA GLN A 195 21.22 -25.53 24.77
C GLN A 195 22.48 -24.89 25.35
N LYS A 196 22.37 -23.80 26.09
CA LYS A 196 23.47 -23.15 26.81
C LYS A 196 23.33 -23.30 28.32
#